data_f96edcf14d835e7f4525940648135ce1
#
_entry.id   f96edcf14d835e7f4525940648135ce1
#
_cell.length_a   1.000
_cell.length_b   1.000
_cell.length_c   1.000
_cell.angle_alpha   90.00
_cell.angle_beta   90.00
_cell.angle_gamma   90.00
#
_symmetry.space_group_name_H-M   'P 1'
#
loop_
_entity.id
_entity.type
_entity.pdbx_description
1 polymer ?
#
loop_
_entity_poly.entity_id
_entity_poly.type
_entity_poly.pdbx_seq_one_letter_code
_entity_poly.pdbx_strand_id
1 'polypeptide(L)'
;MKKKIIALGAVLVLVIGLFVFKNFFVKNKDENTSNNTVTENQNKNTDSKKESNTKDDSSKNEEAKKESQSNEKLTLESLKSQKKVMILDFSQNGWHACAIQHKVLEKLREEYKDRVIIQTINIRKEMDFTSQFPIRVTPTLFYFNADGTPFESPEELASKINYVAYEDKKSGELKFGGSEGVVQYEDLKAVIEEMLKNAK
;
A
#
# COMPACT_ATOMS: atom_id res chain seq x y z
N MET A 1 26.76 -43.80 -15.45
CA MET A 1 26.35 -43.92 -14.04
C MET A 1 25.99 -42.58 -13.39
N LYS A 2 26.66 -41.48 -13.70
CA LYS A 2 26.41 -40.15 -13.09
C LYS A 2 24.99 -39.55 -13.39
N LYS A 3 24.43 -39.79 -14.58
CA LYS A 3 23.08 -39.26 -14.94
C LYS A 3 21.94 -39.91 -14.19
N LYS A 4 22.04 -41.16 -13.73
CA LYS A 4 21.01 -41.87 -12.97
C LYS A 4 20.96 -41.42 -11.50
N ILE A 5 22.08 -40.97 -10.93
CA ILE A 5 22.19 -40.49 -9.55
C ILE A 5 21.57 -39.10 -9.43
N ILE A 6 21.69 -38.23 -10.45
CA ILE A 6 21.10 -36.89 -10.48
C ILE A 6 19.57 -36.96 -10.53
N ALA A 7 19.02 -37.91 -11.31
CA ALA A 7 17.56 -38.10 -11.38
C ALA A 7 16.95 -38.59 -10.06
N LEU A 8 17.67 -39.44 -9.32
CA LEU A 8 17.20 -39.95 -8.01
C LEU A 8 17.21 -38.85 -6.95
N GLY A 9 18.22 -37.95 -6.97
CA GLY A 9 18.30 -36.82 -6.06
C GLY A 9 17.17 -35.80 -6.26
N ALA A 10 16.81 -35.51 -7.51
CA ALA A 10 15.73 -34.56 -7.82
C ALA A 10 14.36 -35.07 -7.33
N VAL A 11 14.09 -36.38 -7.45
CA VAL A 11 12.84 -36.96 -6.96
C VAL A 11 12.78 -36.93 -5.42
N LEU A 12 13.89 -37.17 -4.72
CA LEU A 12 13.94 -37.14 -3.27
C LEU A 12 13.65 -35.74 -2.72
N VAL A 13 14.19 -34.68 -3.34
CA VAL A 13 13.96 -33.28 -2.96
C VAL A 13 12.49 -32.90 -3.15
N LEU A 14 11.84 -33.36 -4.24
CA LEU A 14 10.43 -33.14 -4.51
C LEU A 14 9.53 -33.81 -3.45
N VAL A 15 9.83 -35.02 -3.05
CA VAL A 15 9.05 -35.75 -2.04
C VAL A 15 9.18 -35.09 -0.68
N ILE A 16 10.38 -34.65 -0.28
CA ILE A 16 10.59 -33.94 0.99
C ILE A 16 9.89 -32.60 0.98
N GLY A 17 9.94 -31.84 -0.14
CA GLY A 17 9.24 -30.57 -0.29
C GLY A 17 7.72 -30.69 -0.13
N LEU A 18 7.11 -31.72 -0.72
CA LEU A 18 5.67 -32.00 -0.59
C LEU A 18 5.27 -32.41 0.84
N PHE A 19 6.15 -33.14 1.52
CA PHE A 19 5.87 -33.59 2.90
C PHE A 19 5.93 -32.43 3.91
N VAL A 20 6.89 -31.52 3.76
CA VAL A 20 7.02 -30.32 4.61
C VAL A 20 5.85 -29.37 4.36
N PHE A 21 5.43 -29.19 3.09
CA PHE A 21 4.31 -28.34 2.75
C PHE A 21 2.98 -28.85 3.33
N LYS A 22 2.75 -30.17 3.28
CA LYS A 22 1.53 -30.79 3.83
C LYS A 22 1.46 -30.67 5.35
N ASN A 23 2.56 -30.81 6.06
CA ASN A 23 2.58 -30.72 7.53
C ASN A 23 2.51 -29.28 8.05
N PHE A 24 2.94 -28.29 7.25
CA PHE A 24 2.88 -26.88 7.66
C PHE A 24 1.46 -26.29 7.48
N PHE A 25 0.72 -26.73 6.44
CA PHE A 25 -0.61 -26.20 6.15
C PHE A 25 -1.75 -26.85 6.93
N VAL A 26 -1.55 -28.06 7.48
CA VAL A 26 -2.62 -28.80 8.20
C VAL A 26 -2.70 -28.41 9.68
N LYS A 27 -1.73 -27.68 10.25
CA LYS A 27 -1.68 -27.40 11.69
C LYS A 27 -2.41 -26.13 12.15
N ASN A 28 -3.08 -25.39 11.23
CA ASN A 28 -3.81 -24.16 11.55
C ASN A 28 -5.31 -24.21 11.30
N LYS A 29 -5.92 -25.41 11.48
CA LYS A 29 -7.37 -25.51 11.37
C LYS A 29 -7.90 -26.47 12.44
N ASP A 30 -7.90 -26.00 13.68
CA ASP A 30 -8.76 -26.48 14.77
C ASP A 30 -8.54 -25.58 16.00
N GLU A 31 -9.54 -24.82 16.30
CA GLU A 31 -10.07 -24.38 17.59
C GLU A 31 -10.80 -23.04 17.45
N ASN A 32 -12.11 -23.11 17.24
CA ASN A 32 -13.07 -22.40 18.07
C ASN A 32 -14.50 -22.78 17.66
N THR A 33 -14.99 -23.82 18.33
CA THR A 33 -16.42 -24.11 18.43
C THR A 33 -16.74 -24.10 19.91
N SER A 34 -17.50 -23.11 20.36
CA SER A 34 -18.31 -23.25 21.58
C SER A 34 -19.50 -22.30 21.54
N ASN A 35 -20.61 -22.90 21.28
CA ASN A 35 -21.97 -22.72 21.83
C ASN A 35 -22.29 -21.36 22.49
N ASN A 36 -23.35 -20.70 21.99
CA ASN A 36 -24.39 -20.26 22.88
C ASN A 36 -25.77 -20.29 22.23
N THR A 37 -26.62 -20.98 22.93
CA THR A 37 -28.00 -21.35 22.80
C THR A 37 -28.93 -20.13 22.76
N VAL A 38 -29.94 -20.25 21.93
CA VAL A 38 -31.22 -19.51 21.82
C VAL A 38 -31.85 -19.22 23.18
N THR A 39 -32.32 -18.00 23.39
CA THR A 39 -33.58 -17.76 24.13
C THR A 39 -34.28 -16.53 23.53
N GLU A 40 -35.40 -16.82 22.94
CA GLU A 40 -36.46 -15.97 22.52
C GLU A 40 -37.11 -15.31 23.75
N ASN A 41 -37.36 -13.98 23.69
CA ASN A 41 -38.57 -13.43 24.35
C ASN A 41 -38.99 -12.10 23.73
N GLN A 42 -40.22 -12.13 23.26
CA GLN A 42 -41.04 -10.99 22.86
C GLN A 42 -41.45 -10.17 24.08
N ASN A 43 -41.55 -8.85 23.96
CA ASN A 43 -42.76 -8.06 24.19
C ASN A 43 -42.47 -6.54 24.14
N LYS A 44 -43.02 -5.85 23.18
CA LYS A 44 -44.26 -4.99 23.19
C LYS A 44 -44.21 -3.68 24.00
N ASN A 45 -44.28 -2.58 23.20
CA ASN A 45 -45.00 -1.30 23.44
C ASN A 45 -44.69 -0.45 24.69
N THR A 46 -44.39 0.83 24.56
CA THR A 46 -45.34 1.94 24.40
C THR A 46 -44.67 3.29 24.65
N ASP A 47 -44.98 4.26 23.81
CA ASP A 47 -45.06 5.71 23.97
C ASP A 47 -44.57 6.39 25.25
N SER A 48 -43.78 7.46 25.07
CA SER A 48 -44.16 8.84 25.42
C SER A 48 -42.93 9.75 25.62
N LYS A 49 -42.79 10.73 24.73
CA LYS A 49 -42.74 12.18 24.97
C LYS A 49 -42.01 12.73 26.20
N LYS A 50 -41.04 13.62 25.92
CA LYS A 50 -40.91 14.98 26.37
C LYS A 50 -39.50 15.41 26.74
N GLU A 51 -39.01 16.36 25.95
CA GLU A 51 -38.35 17.62 26.32
C GLU A 51 -37.45 17.68 27.56
N SER A 52 -36.19 18.12 27.36
CA SER A 52 -35.74 19.47 27.76
C SER A 52 -34.21 19.54 27.90
N ASN A 53 -33.61 20.41 27.13
CA ASN A 53 -32.56 21.38 27.48
C ASN A 53 -31.47 21.00 28.52
N THR A 54 -30.19 21.08 28.21
CA THR A 54 -29.33 22.26 28.42
C THR A 54 -27.87 21.90 28.34
N LYS A 55 -27.14 22.63 27.49
CA LYS A 55 -25.86 23.29 27.61
C LYS A 55 -24.57 22.55 28.06
N ASP A 56 -23.61 22.83 27.19
CA ASP A 56 -22.19 23.17 27.43
C ASP A 56 -21.27 22.07 27.93
N ASP A 57 -20.29 21.71 27.12
CA ASP A 57 -18.96 22.32 27.24
C ASP A 57 -18.06 21.96 26.06
N SER A 58 -17.36 22.96 25.62
CA SER A 58 -16.36 23.02 24.58
C SER A 58 -15.20 22.07 24.84
N SER A 59 -14.78 21.33 23.80
CA SER A 59 -13.39 20.96 23.66
C SER A 59 -12.96 21.06 22.19
N LYS A 60 -12.32 22.14 21.96
CA LYS A 60 -11.38 22.58 20.95
C LYS A 60 -10.85 21.51 20.00
N ASN A 61 -11.24 21.69 18.78
CA ASN A 61 -10.64 21.13 17.60
C ASN A 61 -9.52 22.07 17.12
N GLU A 62 -8.31 21.71 17.27
CA GLU A 62 -7.11 22.26 16.65
C GLU A 62 -6.39 21.05 16.04
N GLU A 63 -6.06 20.96 14.80
CA GLU A 63 -5.65 21.86 13.74
C GLU A 63 -5.76 21.15 12.40
N ALA A 64 -6.65 21.60 11.57
CA ALA A 64 -6.54 21.35 10.14
C ALA A 64 -5.45 22.28 9.60
N LYS A 65 -4.22 21.80 9.53
CA LYS A 65 -3.12 22.50 8.88
C LYS A 65 -3.32 22.50 7.39
N LYS A 66 -3.81 23.62 6.95
CA LYS A 66 -3.89 24.24 5.65
C LYS A 66 -3.02 23.58 4.57
N GLU A 67 -3.58 22.61 3.85
CA GLU A 67 -3.17 22.30 2.49
C GLU A 67 -3.52 23.52 1.62
N SER A 68 -2.49 24.17 1.11
CA SER A 68 -2.63 25.17 0.06
C SER A 68 -3.15 24.47 -1.19
N GLN A 69 -4.48 24.38 -1.33
CA GLN A 69 -5.12 23.99 -2.57
C GLN A 69 -5.01 25.18 -3.54
N SER A 70 -3.97 25.16 -4.37
CA SER A 70 -4.08 25.77 -5.69
C SER A 70 -5.12 24.95 -6.47
N ASN A 71 -6.08 25.62 -7.10
CA ASN A 71 -7.12 25.01 -7.95
C ASN A 71 -6.54 24.42 -9.27
N GLU A 72 -5.30 24.03 -9.28
CA GLU A 72 -4.65 23.41 -10.43
C GLU A 72 -4.91 21.90 -10.38
N LYS A 73 -5.55 21.38 -11.45
CA LYS A 73 -5.83 19.96 -11.60
C LYS A 73 -4.52 19.18 -11.46
N LEU A 74 -4.46 18.21 -10.56
CA LEU A 74 -3.31 17.34 -10.39
C LEU A 74 -3.03 16.60 -11.70
N THR A 75 -1.85 16.80 -12.28
CA THR A 75 -1.40 16.10 -13.47
C THR A 75 -0.02 15.49 -13.25
N LEU A 76 0.27 14.38 -13.92
CA LEU A 76 1.59 13.77 -13.84
C LEU A 76 2.69 14.69 -14.38
N GLU A 77 2.37 15.48 -15.39
CA GLU A 77 3.27 16.46 -15.99
C GLU A 77 3.63 17.57 -15.00
N SER A 78 2.65 18.09 -14.23
CA SER A 78 2.91 19.13 -13.24
C SER A 78 3.80 18.59 -12.09
N LEU A 79 3.66 17.32 -11.72
CA LEU A 79 4.53 16.69 -10.74
C LEU A 79 5.95 16.48 -11.29
N LYS A 80 6.08 15.96 -12.50
CA LYS A 80 7.37 15.72 -13.17
C LYS A 80 8.15 17.03 -13.44
N SER A 81 7.45 18.14 -13.69
CA SER A 81 8.09 19.44 -13.91
C SER A 81 8.90 19.95 -12.73
N GLN A 82 8.64 19.44 -11.53
CA GLN A 82 9.38 19.80 -10.32
C GLN A 82 10.79 19.17 -10.24
N LYS A 83 11.10 18.23 -11.14
CA LYS A 83 12.43 17.59 -11.24
C LYS A 83 12.95 17.02 -9.91
N LYS A 84 12.06 16.40 -9.16
CA LYS A 84 12.36 15.69 -7.92
C LYS A 84 11.97 14.24 -8.05
N VAL A 85 12.64 13.36 -7.33
CA VAL A 85 12.17 11.99 -7.17
C VAL A 85 10.77 12.00 -6.53
N MET A 86 9.90 11.07 -6.97
CA MET A 86 8.50 11.07 -6.55
C MET A 86 8.03 9.69 -6.10
N ILE A 87 7.19 9.70 -5.09
CA ILE A 87 6.38 8.56 -4.66
C ILE A 87 4.92 8.98 -4.78
N LEU A 88 4.15 8.28 -5.60
CA LEU A 88 2.72 8.47 -5.74
C LEU A 88 2.00 7.32 -5.03
N ASP A 89 1.32 7.62 -3.92
CA ASP A 89 0.55 6.66 -3.12
C ASP A 89 -0.91 6.68 -3.55
N PHE A 90 -1.35 5.62 -4.20
CA PHE A 90 -2.75 5.42 -4.58
C PHE A 90 -3.46 4.64 -3.49
N SER A 91 -4.37 5.31 -2.81
CA SER A 91 -5.00 4.78 -1.62
C SER A 91 -6.49 5.10 -1.54
N GLN A 92 -7.17 4.48 -0.60
CA GLN A 92 -8.60 4.66 -0.36
C GLN A 92 -8.84 4.86 1.14
N ASN A 93 -9.66 5.87 1.47
CA ASN A 93 -10.05 6.13 2.84
C ASN A 93 -10.85 4.96 3.44
N GLY A 94 -10.64 4.70 4.74
CA GLY A 94 -11.35 3.66 5.48
C GLY A 94 -10.74 2.26 5.37
N TRP A 95 -9.66 2.08 4.60
CA TRP A 95 -8.95 0.81 4.50
C TRP A 95 -7.76 0.78 5.45
N HIS A 96 -7.68 -0.27 6.27
CA HIS A 96 -6.66 -0.40 7.30
C HIS A 96 -5.23 -0.37 6.75
N ALA A 97 -4.96 -1.06 5.65
CA ALA A 97 -3.66 -1.07 4.99
C ALA A 97 -3.24 0.32 4.52
N CYS A 98 -4.16 1.12 3.95
CA CYS A 98 -3.90 2.50 3.55
C CYS A 98 -3.59 3.39 4.77
N ALA A 99 -4.31 3.21 5.88
CA ALA A 99 -4.03 3.96 7.11
C ALA A 99 -2.65 3.67 7.70
N ILE A 100 -2.17 2.41 7.61
CA ILE A 100 -0.80 2.04 7.98
C ILE A 100 0.20 2.75 7.06
N GLN A 101 -0.01 2.66 5.74
CA GLN A 101 0.90 3.26 4.76
C GLN A 101 0.99 4.79 4.94
N HIS A 102 -0.13 5.47 5.20
CA HIS A 102 -0.14 6.92 5.43
C HIS A 102 0.78 7.33 6.58
N LYS A 103 0.79 6.60 7.70
CA LYS A 103 1.69 6.88 8.84
C LYS A 103 3.17 6.75 8.48
N VAL A 104 3.51 5.79 7.63
CA VAL A 104 4.87 5.64 7.09
C VAL A 104 5.23 6.83 6.23
N LEU A 105 4.34 7.20 5.31
CA LEU A 105 4.56 8.30 4.37
C LEU A 105 4.64 9.67 5.07
N GLU A 106 3.86 9.90 6.12
CA GLU A 106 3.94 11.14 6.92
C GLU A 106 5.34 11.35 7.51
N LYS A 107 5.93 10.31 8.11
CA LYS A 107 7.30 10.37 8.65
C LYS A 107 8.32 10.67 7.55
N LEU A 108 8.20 10.00 6.40
CA LEU A 108 9.11 10.22 5.27
C LEU A 108 8.95 11.60 4.64
N ARG A 109 7.71 12.16 4.59
CA ARG A 109 7.50 13.55 4.14
C ARG A 109 8.25 14.56 5.00
N GLU A 110 8.24 14.40 6.31
CA GLU A 110 8.98 15.29 7.21
C GLU A 110 10.50 15.12 7.05
N GLU A 111 10.98 13.87 6.90
CA GLU A 111 12.42 13.59 6.76
C GLU A 111 12.99 14.07 5.41
N TYR A 112 12.23 13.93 4.32
CA TYR A 112 12.70 14.23 2.96
C TYR A 112 12.08 15.49 2.35
N LYS A 113 11.49 16.33 3.13
CA LYS A 113 10.61 17.47 2.84
C LYS A 113 10.87 18.20 1.53
N ASP A 114 12.10 18.63 1.26
CA ASP A 114 12.43 19.44 0.07
C ASP A 114 13.08 18.63 -1.04
N ARG A 115 13.38 17.37 -0.82
CA ARG A 115 14.13 16.50 -1.73
C ARG A 115 13.25 15.54 -2.53
N VAL A 116 12.11 15.15 -1.97
CA VAL A 116 11.23 14.11 -2.51
C VAL A 116 9.78 14.60 -2.51
N ILE A 117 9.07 14.32 -3.58
CA ILE A 117 7.62 14.49 -3.64
C ILE A 117 6.97 13.20 -3.17
N ILE A 118 6.19 13.26 -2.10
CA ILE A 118 5.38 12.13 -1.63
C ILE A 118 3.91 12.58 -1.68
N GLN A 119 3.21 12.17 -2.73
CA GLN A 119 1.82 12.58 -2.97
C GLN A 119 0.86 11.42 -2.73
N THR A 120 -0.13 11.62 -1.86
CA THR A 120 -1.22 10.67 -1.69
C THR A 120 -2.38 11.04 -2.59
N ILE A 121 -2.86 10.08 -3.37
CA ILE A 121 -3.96 10.19 -4.32
C ILE A 121 -5.12 9.30 -3.86
N ASN A 122 -6.27 9.89 -3.58
CA ASN A 122 -7.46 9.11 -3.30
C ASN A 122 -8.08 8.62 -4.60
N ILE A 123 -8.06 7.29 -4.83
CA ILE A 123 -8.50 6.69 -6.10
C ILE A 123 -9.97 6.94 -6.44
N ARG A 124 -10.81 7.29 -5.48
CA ARG A 124 -12.22 7.61 -5.70
C ARG A 124 -12.48 9.09 -5.96
N LYS A 125 -11.60 9.96 -5.45
CA LYS A 125 -11.73 11.41 -5.67
C LYS A 125 -11.04 11.85 -6.95
N GLU A 126 -9.88 11.26 -7.23
CA GLU A 126 -9.01 11.61 -8.36
C GLU A 126 -9.11 10.55 -9.48
N MET A 127 -10.33 10.20 -9.90
CA MET A 127 -10.55 9.10 -10.86
C MET A 127 -9.87 9.33 -12.20
N ASP A 128 -9.91 10.56 -12.76
CA ASP A 128 -9.26 10.88 -14.01
C ASP A 128 -7.75 10.69 -13.96
N PHE A 129 -7.13 11.11 -12.85
CA PHE A 129 -5.70 10.90 -12.63
C PHE A 129 -5.39 9.42 -12.42
N THR A 130 -6.17 8.76 -11.58
CA THR A 130 -6.02 7.34 -11.22
C THR A 130 -6.12 6.42 -12.44
N SER A 131 -7.00 6.72 -13.40
CA SER A 131 -7.22 5.90 -14.60
C SER A 131 -5.99 5.76 -15.51
N GLN A 132 -4.99 6.61 -15.34
CA GLN A 132 -3.72 6.57 -16.08
C GLN A 132 -2.75 5.51 -15.54
N PHE A 133 -3.05 4.89 -14.39
CA PHE A 133 -2.15 3.98 -13.68
C PHE A 133 -2.75 2.57 -13.56
N PRO A 134 -1.92 1.52 -13.64
CA PRO A 134 -2.37 0.14 -13.58
C PRO A 134 -2.61 -0.35 -12.14
N ILE A 135 -3.51 0.31 -11.40
CA ILE A 135 -3.78 0.00 -10.00
C ILE A 135 -4.67 -1.23 -9.89
N ARG A 136 -4.22 -2.24 -9.15
CA ARG A 136 -4.95 -3.50 -8.90
C ARG A 136 -5.40 -3.63 -7.45
N VAL A 137 -4.61 -3.10 -6.53
CA VAL A 137 -4.86 -3.13 -5.08
C VAL A 137 -4.56 -1.77 -4.46
N THR A 138 -4.97 -1.54 -3.22
CA THR A 138 -4.61 -0.34 -2.44
C THR A 138 -4.11 -0.72 -1.06
N PRO A 139 -3.03 -0.10 -0.58
CA PRO A 139 -2.25 0.94 -1.22
C PRO A 139 -1.39 0.39 -2.37
N THR A 140 -1.13 1.21 -3.40
CA THR A 140 -0.11 0.98 -4.42
C THR A 140 0.76 2.22 -4.51
N LEU A 141 2.07 2.03 -4.47
CA LEU A 141 3.05 3.10 -4.56
C LEU A 141 3.73 3.03 -5.94
N PHE A 142 3.76 4.12 -6.69
CA PHE A 142 4.60 4.23 -7.89
C PHE A 142 5.76 5.17 -7.64
N TYR A 143 6.92 4.82 -8.20
CA TYR A 143 8.20 5.48 -8.00
C TYR A 143 8.70 6.09 -9.29
N PHE A 144 9.14 7.36 -9.24
CA PHE A 144 9.67 8.07 -10.40
C PHE A 144 10.98 8.76 -10.05
N ASN A 145 11.95 8.64 -10.93
CA ASN A 145 13.19 9.39 -10.89
C ASN A 145 12.96 10.90 -11.05
N ALA A 146 13.96 11.71 -10.75
CA ALA A 146 13.87 13.17 -10.86
C ALA A 146 13.63 13.68 -12.29
N ASP A 147 14.00 12.92 -13.29
CA ASP A 147 13.71 13.20 -14.70
C ASP A 147 12.29 12.79 -15.14
N GLY A 148 11.53 12.18 -14.22
CA GLY A 148 10.16 11.72 -14.45
C GLY A 148 10.06 10.35 -15.11
N THR A 149 11.18 9.64 -15.32
CA THR A 149 11.16 8.23 -15.74
C THR A 149 10.73 7.32 -14.59
N PRO A 150 10.13 6.15 -14.86
CA PRO A 150 9.86 5.17 -13.82
C PRO A 150 11.16 4.71 -13.15
N PHE A 151 11.12 4.55 -11.82
CA PHE A 151 12.25 3.97 -11.09
C PHE A 151 12.23 2.45 -11.22
N GLU A 152 13.35 1.88 -11.66
CA GLU A 152 13.60 0.45 -11.67
C GLU A 152 14.35 0.06 -10.40
N SER A 153 13.70 -0.76 -9.57
CA SER A 153 14.27 -1.15 -8.28
C SER A 153 15.37 -2.20 -8.43
N PRO A 154 16.54 -2.04 -7.79
CA PRO A 154 17.49 -3.12 -7.65
C PRO A 154 16.85 -4.37 -7.03
N GLU A 155 17.31 -5.56 -7.43
CA GLU A 155 16.74 -6.86 -7.02
C GLU A 155 16.68 -7.01 -5.48
N GLU A 156 17.70 -6.54 -4.77
CA GLU A 156 17.74 -6.59 -3.31
C GLU A 156 16.64 -5.77 -2.63
N LEU A 157 16.25 -4.63 -3.22
CA LEU A 157 15.13 -3.81 -2.72
C LEU A 157 13.80 -4.34 -3.22
N ALA A 158 13.74 -4.77 -4.47
CA ALA A 158 12.52 -5.26 -5.10
C ALA A 158 11.85 -6.38 -4.30
N SER A 159 12.66 -7.31 -3.77
CA SER A 159 12.18 -8.41 -2.93
C SER A 159 11.58 -7.97 -1.60
N LYS A 160 12.05 -6.85 -1.01
CA LYS A 160 11.59 -6.32 0.28
C LYS A 160 10.30 -5.52 0.17
N ILE A 161 10.07 -4.87 -0.98
CA ILE A 161 8.99 -3.92 -1.17
C ILE A 161 7.83 -4.47 -2.02
N ASN A 162 7.83 -5.76 -2.33
CA ASN A 162 6.87 -6.35 -3.27
C ASN A 162 6.77 -5.53 -4.57
N TYR A 163 7.95 -5.28 -5.18
CA TYR A 163 8.06 -4.46 -6.38
C TYR A 163 7.39 -5.11 -7.57
N VAL A 164 6.69 -4.30 -8.34
CA VAL A 164 6.02 -4.71 -9.59
C VAL A 164 6.45 -3.78 -10.71
N ALA A 165 6.97 -4.35 -11.79
CA ALA A 165 7.26 -3.66 -13.03
C ALA A 165 6.07 -3.78 -13.99
N TYR A 166 5.63 -2.67 -14.55
CA TYR A 166 4.60 -2.63 -15.59
C TYR A 166 5.25 -2.16 -16.89
N GLU A 167 5.41 -3.09 -17.80
CA GLU A 167 6.09 -2.89 -19.08
C GLU A 167 5.10 -2.74 -20.23
N ASP A 168 5.51 -2.01 -21.26
CA ASP A 168 4.82 -1.99 -22.54
C ASP A 168 4.98 -3.35 -23.23
N LYS A 169 3.87 -3.98 -23.59
CA LYS A 169 3.87 -5.33 -24.17
C LYS A 169 4.60 -5.46 -25.51
N LYS A 170 4.76 -4.35 -26.24
CA LYS A 170 5.38 -4.35 -27.56
C LYS A 170 6.85 -3.99 -27.52
N SER A 171 7.22 -2.96 -26.73
CA SER A 171 8.60 -2.46 -26.64
C SER A 171 9.39 -3.11 -25.50
N GLY A 172 8.74 -3.68 -24.48
CA GLY A 172 9.37 -4.12 -23.24
C GLY A 172 9.84 -2.97 -22.34
N GLU A 173 9.49 -1.73 -22.69
CA GLU A 173 9.88 -0.55 -21.93
C GLU A 173 9.12 -0.46 -20.62
N LEU A 174 9.81 -0.19 -19.51
CA LEU A 174 9.19 0.05 -18.20
C LEU A 174 8.32 1.31 -18.26
N LYS A 175 7.01 1.14 -18.05
CA LYS A 175 6.05 2.26 -18.00
C LYS A 175 5.81 2.75 -16.57
N PHE A 176 5.76 1.81 -15.62
CA PHE A 176 5.61 2.12 -14.20
C PHE A 176 6.38 1.09 -13.38
N GLY A 177 7.10 1.58 -12.37
CA GLY A 177 7.71 0.77 -11.33
C GLY A 177 7.09 1.13 -9.99
N GLY A 178 6.69 0.12 -9.20
CA GLY A 178 5.99 0.41 -7.95
C GLY A 178 5.92 -0.78 -7.01
N SER A 179 5.20 -0.61 -5.91
CA SER A 179 4.94 -1.65 -4.90
C SER A 179 3.46 -1.78 -4.64
N GLU A 180 3.01 -3.02 -4.47
CA GLU A 180 1.63 -3.33 -4.10
C GLU A 180 1.53 -3.75 -2.64
N GLY A 181 0.59 -3.14 -1.89
CA GLY A 181 0.42 -3.36 -0.46
C GLY A 181 1.25 -2.40 0.39
N VAL A 182 1.35 -2.71 1.68
CA VAL A 182 2.07 -1.88 2.65
C VAL A 182 3.57 -2.10 2.56
N VAL A 183 4.31 -1.02 2.38
CA VAL A 183 5.78 -1.00 2.46
C VAL A 183 6.20 -0.41 3.81
N GLN A 184 7.11 -1.08 4.51
CA GLN A 184 7.60 -0.64 5.81
C GLN A 184 8.50 0.59 5.68
N TYR A 185 8.61 1.34 6.77
CA TYR A 185 9.36 2.60 6.81
C TYR A 185 10.81 2.45 6.36
N GLU A 186 11.56 1.47 6.88
CA GLU A 186 12.97 1.27 6.56
C GLU A 186 13.18 0.85 5.09
N ASP A 187 12.28 0.01 4.56
CA ASP A 187 12.37 -0.44 3.18
C ASP A 187 12.04 0.71 2.20
N LEU A 188 11.02 1.52 2.51
CA LEU A 188 10.66 2.66 1.68
C LEU A 188 11.71 3.78 1.77
N LYS A 189 12.33 3.96 2.94
CA LYS A 189 13.49 4.84 3.10
C LYS A 189 14.65 4.40 2.21
N ALA A 190 14.95 3.10 2.17
CA ALA A 190 16.00 2.57 1.30
C ALA A 190 15.70 2.82 -0.20
N VAL A 191 14.45 2.71 -0.63
CA VAL A 191 14.02 3.09 -1.98
C VAL A 191 14.28 4.57 -2.26
N ILE A 192 13.90 5.46 -1.36
CA ILE A 192 14.13 6.91 -1.50
C ILE A 192 15.63 7.21 -1.63
N GLU A 193 16.45 6.64 -0.76
CA GLU A 193 17.89 6.86 -0.80
C GLU A 193 18.53 6.35 -2.12
N GLU A 194 18.05 5.22 -2.65
CA GLU A 194 18.50 4.72 -3.94
C GLU A 194 18.10 5.64 -5.09
N MET A 195 16.84 6.11 -5.12
CA MET A 195 16.35 7.08 -6.11
C MET A 195 17.15 8.39 -6.06
N LEU A 196 17.51 8.87 -4.86
CA LEU A 196 18.28 10.10 -4.67
C LEU A 196 19.74 9.96 -5.11
N LYS A 197 20.35 8.77 -5.09
CA LYS A 197 21.68 8.52 -5.64
C LYS A 197 21.69 8.70 -7.15
N ASN A 198 20.62 8.27 -7.81
CA ASN A 198 20.47 8.33 -9.27
C ASN A 198 20.01 9.72 -9.77
N ALA A 199 19.62 10.63 -8.87
CA ALA A 199 19.15 11.98 -9.20
C ALA A 199 20.26 13.04 -9.31
N LYS A 200 21.54 12.60 -9.22
CA LYS A 200 22.71 13.52 -9.25
C LYS A 200 23.21 13.80 -10.66
#